data_d03b405f0ede6b69fa4d26434b40af52
#
_entry.id   d03b405f0ede6b69fa4d26434b40af52
#
_cell.length_a   1.000
_cell.length_b   1.000
_cell.length_c   1.000
_cell.angle_alpha   90.00
_cell.angle_beta   90.00
_cell.angle_gamma   90.00
#
_symmetry.space_group_name_H-M   'P 1'
#
loop_
_entity.id
_entity.type
_entity.pdbx_description
1 polymer ?
#
loop_
_entity_poly.entity_id
_entity_poly.type
_entity_poly.pdbx_seq_one_letter_code
_entity_poly.pdbx_strand_id
1 'polypeptide(L)'
;FRLAHKPIAYLPLGTLEWHGEHLPLGSDAIISQGVMMECACQFGGIVMPPIHLGPDRSTLQENSIQLQGMDTADTTTPHRQLDGSCYWISEGLFMTLIDAILEQIKRAGFLAVFADGHGPSRGSWVRDLEERQARFGLKLFGVTNDFRDTWRSQMDHAAKNETSLVMALKPDLVDLSQLSSNREVWPQGVGGQDPRDATADLGHKWVKASVETVKKMFQEAGV
;
A
#
# COMPACT_ATOMS: atom_id res chain seq x y z
N PHE A 1 9.03 26.45 1.57
CA PHE A 1 7.67 26.95 1.26
C PHE A 1 6.58 25.93 1.67
N ARG A 2 6.58 24.69 1.14
CA ARG A 2 5.53 23.68 1.43
C ARG A 2 5.44 23.34 2.93
N LEU A 3 6.56 23.15 3.59
CA LEU A 3 6.61 22.82 5.02
C LEU A 3 6.02 23.93 5.89
N ALA A 4 6.25 25.21 5.54
CA ALA A 4 5.74 26.35 6.29
C ALA A 4 4.22 26.53 6.14
N HIS A 5 3.60 26.06 5.05
CA HIS A 5 2.18 26.27 4.75
C HIS A 5 1.34 25.02 4.95
N LYS A 6 1.89 23.87 4.66
CA LYS A 6 1.23 22.55 4.79
C LYS A 6 2.26 21.53 5.26
N PRO A 7 2.53 21.45 6.58
CA PRO A 7 3.54 20.58 7.18
C PRO A 7 3.05 19.13 7.29
N ILE A 8 2.63 18.57 6.17
CA ILE A 8 2.12 17.20 6.04
C ILE A 8 3.18 16.35 5.35
N ALA A 9 3.53 15.20 5.94
CA ALA A 9 4.32 14.16 5.31
C ALA A 9 3.37 13.02 4.85
N TYR A 10 3.55 12.56 3.62
CA TYR A 10 2.90 11.37 3.12
C TYR A 10 3.93 10.25 3.07
N LEU A 11 3.66 9.15 3.73
CA LEU A 11 4.59 8.03 3.89
C LEU A 11 4.06 6.79 3.16
N PRO A 12 4.45 6.55 1.89
CA PRO A 12 4.03 5.36 1.18
C PRO A 12 4.68 4.11 1.79
N LEU A 13 3.83 3.14 2.16
CA LEU A 13 4.25 1.85 2.70
C LEU A 13 4.14 0.79 1.60
N GLY A 14 5.12 -0.04 1.49
CA GLY A 14 5.09 -1.14 0.55
C GLY A 14 5.73 -2.38 1.12
N THR A 15 5.94 -3.28 0.23
CA THR A 15 6.94 -4.34 0.23
C THR A 15 7.21 -4.69 -1.23
N LEU A 16 8.11 -5.62 -1.51
CA LEU A 16 8.23 -6.25 -2.82
C LEU A 16 7.56 -7.62 -2.72
N GLU A 17 6.31 -7.69 -3.13
CA GLU A 17 5.46 -8.86 -3.07
C GLU A 17 5.02 -9.28 -4.48
N TRP A 18 4.80 -10.57 -4.67
CA TRP A 18 4.21 -11.09 -5.90
C TRP A 18 2.82 -10.49 -6.16
N HIS A 19 2.64 -9.93 -7.35
CA HIS A 19 1.38 -9.35 -7.80
C HIS A 19 0.92 -9.94 -9.15
N GLY A 20 1.04 -11.27 -9.30
CA GLY A 20 0.78 -11.95 -10.57
C GLY A 20 1.87 -11.71 -11.60
N GLU A 21 1.74 -12.34 -12.75
CA GLU A 21 2.69 -12.20 -13.86
C GLU A 21 2.58 -10.85 -14.56
N HIS A 22 1.48 -10.11 -14.36
CA HIS A 22 1.10 -8.92 -15.11
C HIS A 22 1.38 -7.59 -14.41
N LEU A 23 1.76 -7.61 -13.14
CA LEU A 23 2.06 -6.42 -12.34
C LEU A 23 3.48 -6.44 -11.76
N PRO A 24 4.07 -5.28 -11.48
CA PRO A 24 5.36 -5.23 -10.80
C PRO A 24 5.25 -5.63 -9.34
N LEU A 25 6.32 -6.22 -8.79
CA LEU A 25 6.42 -6.60 -7.37
C LEU A 25 6.21 -5.42 -6.40
N GLY A 26 6.48 -4.20 -6.83
CA GLY A 26 6.32 -2.98 -6.03
C GLY A 26 4.95 -2.32 -6.16
N SER A 27 3.90 -3.03 -6.59
CA SER A 27 2.56 -2.47 -6.87
C SER A 27 1.99 -1.69 -5.69
N ASP A 28 2.08 -2.20 -4.48
CA ASP A 28 1.63 -1.52 -3.26
C ASP A 28 2.25 -0.12 -3.10
N ALA A 29 3.58 -0.06 -3.25
CA ALA A 29 4.32 1.19 -3.13
C ALA A 29 4.00 2.15 -4.28
N ILE A 30 3.81 1.64 -5.50
CA ILE A 30 3.44 2.43 -6.69
C ILE A 30 2.06 3.05 -6.49
N ILE A 31 1.08 2.25 -6.05
CA ILE A 31 -0.29 2.70 -5.82
C ILE A 31 -0.32 3.74 -4.70
N SER A 32 0.26 3.43 -3.53
CA SER A 32 0.25 4.34 -2.39
C SER A 32 0.99 5.65 -2.70
N GLN A 33 2.16 5.59 -3.32
CA GLN A 33 2.89 6.78 -3.74
C GLN A 33 2.10 7.61 -4.74
N GLY A 34 1.49 6.98 -5.74
CA GLY A 34 0.69 7.66 -6.76
C GLY A 34 -0.50 8.41 -6.16
N VAL A 35 -1.29 7.76 -5.31
CA VAL A 35 -2.41 8.39 -4.59
C VAL A 35 -1.92 9.54 -3.70
N MET A 36 -0.81 9.36 -2.96
CA MET A 36 -0.24 10.39 -2.11
C MET A 36 0.31 11.59 -2.89
N MET A 37 0.83 11.36 -4.10
CA MET A 37 1.24 12.46 -4.99
C MET A 37 0.04 13.30 -5.41
N GLU A 38 -1.10 12.69 -5.76
CA GLU A 38 -2.34 13.41 -6.05
C GLU A 38 -2.85 14.17 -4.81
N CYS A 39 -2.79 13.57 -3.62
CA CYS A 39 -3.11 14.27 -2.36
C CYS A 39 -2.20 15.49 -2.15
N ALA A 40 -0.89 15.34 -2.32
CA ALA A 40 0.07 16.43 -2.15
C ALA A 40 -0.09 17.55 -3.20
N CYS A 41 -0.55 17.22 -4.41
CA CYS A 41 -0.91 18.21 -5.42
C CYS A 41 -2.12 19.04 -5.01
N GLN A 42 -3.12 18.43 -4.38
CA GLN A 42 -4.38 19.10 -4.01
C GLN A 42 -4.31 19.79 -2.64
N PHE A 43 -3.68 19.17 -1.64
CA PHE A 43 -3.71 19.63 -0.24
C PHE A 43 -2.37 20.20 0.23
N GLY A 44 -1.31 20.08 -0.56
CA GLY A 44 0.06 20.41 -0.16
C GLY A 44 0.72 19.27 0.62
N GLY A 45 1.85 19.58 1.22
CA GLY A 45 2.68 18.58 1.91
C GLY A 45 3.78 18.01 1.02
N ILE A 46 4.48 16.99 1.51
CA ILE A 46 5.63 16.35 0.85
C ILE A 46 5.45 14.83 0.90
N VAL A 47 5.55 14.19 -0.26
CA VAL A 47 5.57 12.73 -0.36
C VAL A 47 6.98 12.24 -0.11
N MET A 48 7.13 11.38 0.89
CA MET A 48 8.40 10.75 1.25
C MET A 48 8.76 9.62 0.29
N PRO A 49 10.02 9.22 0.19
CA PRO A 49 10.39 8.00 -0.51
C PRO A 49 9.62 6.79 0.05
N PRO A 50 9.16 5.86 -0.81
CA PRO A 50 8.47 4.66 -0.34
C PRO A 50 9.34 3.79 0.57
N ILE A 51 8.72 3.21 1.59
CA ILE A 51 9.34 2.16 2.40
C ILE A 51 8.98 0.82 1.76
N HIS A 52 9.95 0.16 1.14
CA HIS A 52 9.74 -1.14 0.49
C HIS A 52 9.93 -2.34 1.43
N LEU A 53 10.23 -2.10 2.71
CA LEU A 53 10.33 -3.12 3.74
C LEU A 53 9.01 -3.23 4.50
N GLY A 54 8.46 -4.42 4.64
CA GLY A 54 7.20 -4.61 5.36
C GLY A 54 7.05 -5.99 5.99
N PRO A 55 6.16 -6.12 6.99
CA PRO A 55 5.79 -7.42 7.56
C PRO A 55 4.74 -8.11 6.70
N ASP A 56 4.71 -9.43 6.78
CA ASP A 56 3.57 -10.24 6.36
C ASP A 56 3.54 -11.56 7.15
N ARG A 57 2.46 -12.34 6.97
CA ARG A 57 2.36 -13.68 7.52
C ARG A 57 3.50 -14.54 7.00
N SER A 58 4.03 -15.38 7.87
CA SER A 58 5.13 -16.28 7.55
C SER A 58 4.83 -17.68 8.07
N THR A 59 5.11 -18.69 7.25
CA THR A 59 4.93 -20.10 7.59
C THR A 59 6.18 -20.87 7.22
N LEU A 60 6.75 -21.62 8.19
CA LEU A 60 7.86 -22.51 7.93
C LEU A 60 7.30 -23.89 7.58
N GLN A 61 7.66 -24.42 6.42
CA GLN A 61 7.31 -25.78 6.00
C GLN A 61 8.25 -26.82 6.63
N GLU A 62 7.86 -28.10 6.61
CA GLU A 62 8.65 -29.22 7.14
C GLU A 62 10.03 -29.35 6.49
N ASN A 63 10.17 -28.98 5.21
CA ASN A 63 11.43 -28.96 4.47
C ASN A 63 12.30 -27.72 4.71
N SER A 64 11.98 -26.93 5.76
CA SER A 64 12.64 -25.66 6.12
C SER A 64 12.51 -24.53 5.08
N ILE A 65 11.60 -24.61 4.13
CA ILE A 65 11.25 -23.51 3.25
C ILE A 65 10.31 -22.56 4.00
N GLN A 66 10.69 -21.30 4.05
CA GLN A 66 9.86 -20.25 4.62
C GLN A 66 8.98 -19.63 3.53
N LEU A 67 7.67 -19.72 3.71
CA LEU A 67 6.67 -19.09 2.84
C LEU A 67 6.19 -17.80 3.48
N GLN A 68 5.96 -16.78 2.65
CA GLN A 68 5.52 -15.45 3.12
C GLN A 68 4.44 -14.85 2.22
N GLY A 69 3.51 -14.12 2.83
CA GLY A 69 2.50 -13.39 2.09
C GLY A 69 1.68 -14.28 1.16
N MET A 70 1.68 -13.96 -0.10
CA MET A 70 0.89 -14.64 -1.13
C MET A 70 1.38 -16.04 -1.50
N ASP A 71 2.55 -16.47 -1.01
CA ASP A 71 3.04 -17.87 -1.15
C ASP A 71 2.04 -18.87 -0.58
N THR A 72 1.26 -18.46 0.45
CA THR A 72 0.26 -19.28 1.14
C THR A 72 -1.17 -18.82 0.92
N ALA A 73 -1.43 -18.02 -0.11
CA ALA A 73 -2.79 -17.65 -0.48
C ALA A 73 -3.58 -18.85 -1.03
N ASP A 74 -4.89 -18.86 -0.83
CA ASP A 74 -5.77 -19.90 -1.38
C ASP A 74 -5.68 -19.99 -2.91
N THR A 75 -5.27 -18.89 -3.55
CA THR A 75 -5.06 -18.81 -5.01
C THR A 75 -3.64 -19.20 -5.45
N THR A 76 -2.76 -19.58 -4.52
CA THR A 76 -1.44 -20.16 -4.81
C THR A 76 -1.48 -21.66 -4.63
N THR A 77 -1.58 -22.41 -5.73
CA THR A 77 -1.75 -23.86 -5.68
C THR A 77 -0.70 -24.57 -6.57
N PRO A 78 0.11 -25.50 -6.02
CA PRO A 78 0.34 -25.70 -4.57
C PRO A 78 1.01 -24.50 -3.90
N HIS A 79 0.91 -24.40 -2.56
CA HIS A 79 1.66 -23.36 -1.81
C HIS A 79 3.15 -23.49 -2.08
N ARG A 80 3.78 -22.39 -2.46
CA ARG A 80 5.19 -22.34 -2.84
C ARG A 80 5.70 -20.90 -2.80
N GLN A 81 7.00 -20.74 -2.75
CA GLN A 81 7.60 -19.43 -2.97
C GLN A 81 7.23 -18.91 -4.37
N LEU A 82 6.68 -17.71 -4.40
CA LEU A 82 6.40 -16.97 -5.62
C LEU A 82 7.60 -16.10 -5.98
N ASP A 83 7.87 -15.98 -7.28
CA ASP A 83 9.10 -15.40 -7.79
C ASP A 83 9.27 -13.92 -7.41
N GLY A 84 10.42 -13.56 -6.92
CA GLY A 84 10.82 -12.18 -6.66
C GLY A 84 10.27 -11.55 -5.38
N SER A 85 9.32 -12.18 -4.69
CA SER A 85 8.84 -11.69 -3.39
C SER A 85 9.99 -11.65 -2.39
N CYS A 86 10.28 -10.48 -1.85
CA CYS A 86 11.39 -10.26 -0.92
C CYS A 86 11.19 -8.98 -0.11
N TYR A 87 12.19 -8.55 0.63
CA TYR A 87 12.15 -7.36 1.48
C TYR A 87 11.21 -7.50 2.69
N TRP A 88 11.00 -8.73 3.12
CA TRP A 88 10.24 -9.02 4.33
C TRP A 88 11.05 -8.74 5.60
N ILE A 89 10.41 -8.11 6.57
CA ILE A 89 10.96 -7.92 7.91
C ILE A 89 9.89 -8.23 8.96
N SER A 90 10.32 -8.53 10.18
CA SER A 90 9.37 -8.73 11.28
C SER A 90 8.59 -7.44 11.56
N GLU A 91 7.35 -7.57 12.03
CA GLU A 91 6.53 -6.44 12.44
C GLU A 91 7.22 -5.54 13.47
N GLY A 92 7.90 -6.13 14.45
CA GLY A 92 8.64 -5.36 15.47
C GLY A 92 9.76 -4.51 14.87
N LEU A 93 10.51 -5.04 13.89
CA LEU A 93 11.54 -4.27 13.19
C LEU A 93 10.92 -3.19 12.30
N PHE A 94 9.82 -3.50 11.60
CA PHE A 94 9.08 -2.53 10.80
C PHE A 94 8.62 -1.34 11.66
N MET A 95 8.01 -1.60 12.81
CA MET A 95 7.53 -0.54 13.69
C MET A 95 8.67 0.26 14.34
N THR A 96 9.81 -0.37 14.61
CA THR A 96 11.04 0.32 15.03
C THR A 96 11.53 1.29 13.96
N LEU A 97 11.53 0.86 12.69
CA LEU A 97 11.88 1.71 11.56
C LEU A 97 10.90 2.90 11.41
N ILE A 98 9.60 2.63 11.51
CA ILE A 98 8.55 3.67 11.45
C ILE A 98 8.75 4.70 12.57
N ASP A 99 8.97 4.26 13.80
CA ASP A 99 9.18 5.15 14.94
C ASP A 99 10.41 6.05 14.72
N ALA A 100 11.52 5.49 14.24
CA ALA A 100 12.73 6.28 13.92
C ALA A 100 12.47 7.31 12.81
N ILE A 101 11.66 6.96 11.81
CA ILE A 101 11.26 7.90 10.74
C ILE A 101 10.37 9.01 11.30
N LEU A 102 9.39 8.70 12.17
CA LEU A 102 8.52 9.69 12.79
C LEU A 102 9.31 10.71 13.63
N GLU A 103 10.34 10.27 14.36
CA GLU A 103 11.23 11.17 15.09
C GLU A 103 11.90 12.17 14.14
N GLN A 104 12.40 11.73 12.99
CA GLN A 104 13.04 12.61 12.01
C GLN A 104 12.04 13.52 11.29
N ILE A 105 10.85 13.02 10.97
CA ILE A 105 9.75 13.81 10.41
C ILE A 105 9.37 14.94 11.38
N LYS A 106 9.21 14.62 12.68
CA LYS A 106 8.94 15.61 13.71
C LYS A 106 10.07 16.63 13.82
N ARG A 107 11.33 16.17 13.91
CA ARG A 107 12.51 17.02 13.97
C ARG A 107 12.60 17.97 12.77
N ALA A 108 12.18 17.52 11.58
CA ALA A 108 12.17 18.31 10.36
C ALA A 108 11.05 19.39 10.34
N GLY A 109 10.13 19.39 11.32
CA GLY A 109 9.08 20.42 11.45
C GLY A 109 7.75 20.03 10.80
N PHE A 110 7.54 18.77 10.43
CA PHE A 110 6.21 18.29 10.04
C PHE A 110 5.30 18.20 11.26
N LEU A 111 4.00 18.36 11.04
CA LEU A 111 2.98 18.32 12.09
C LEU A 111 1.98 17.18 11.88
N ALA A 112 1.91 16.66 10.68
CA ALA A 112 0.99 15.58 10.31
C ALA A 112 1.67 14.55 9.41
N VAL A 113 1.25 13.28 9.53
CA VAL A 113 1.70 12.17 8.68
C VAL A 113 0.48 11.35 8.25
N PHE A 114 0.34 11.14 6.94
CA PHE A 114 -0.57 10.15 6.38
C PHE A 114 0.27 8.98 5.83
N ALA A 115 -0.02 7.75 6.27
CA ALA A 115 0.64 6.55 5.75
C ALA A 115 -0.38 5.50 5.33
N ASP A 116 -0.11 4.85 4.21
CA ASP A 116 -0.88 3.74 3.65
C ASP A 116 -0.02 2.96 2.66
N GLY A 117 -0.42 1.74 2.34
CA GLY A 117 0.24 0.88 1.38
C GLY A 117 -0.08 -0.58 1.62
N HIS A 118 0.90 -1.45 1.48
CA HIS A 118 0.79 -2.90 1.70
C HIS A 118 -0.09 -3.25 2.93
N GLY A 119 -1.04 -4.18 2.74
CA GLY A 119 -2.08 -4.46 3.73
C GLY A 119 -1.58 -4.70 5.15
N PRO A 120 -0.66 -5.64 5.40
CA PRO A 120 -0.05 -5.87 6.71
C PRO A 120 0.70 -4.66 7.26
N SER A 121 1.46 -3.92 6.42
CA SER A 121 2.16 -2.69 6.84
C SER A 121 1.18 -1.62 7.30
N ARG A 122 0.07 -1.42 6.56
CA ARG A 122 -1.03 -0.54 6.97
C ARG A 122 -1.68 -1.01 8.27
N GLY A 123 -1.93 -2.33 8.41
CA GLY A 123 -2.48 -2.91 9.63
C GLY A 123 -1.63 -2.59 10.86
N SER A 124 -0.31 -2.75 10.75
CA SER A 124 0.63 -2.39 11.82
C SER A 124 0.67 -0.87 12.08
N TRP A 125 0.58 -0.05 11.04
CA TRP A 125 0.54 1.40 11.16
C TRP A 125 -0.70 1.88 11.94
N VAL A 126 -1.89 1.40 11.59
CA VAL A 126 -3.14 1.92 12.18
C VAL A 126 -3.44 1.38 13.57
N ARG A 127 -2.83 0.28 13.99
CA ARG A 127 -3.11 -0.40 15.26
C ARG A 127 -2.94 0.50 16.47
N ASP A 128 -1.85 1.27 16.52
CA ASP A 128 -1.46 2.04 17.70
C ASP A 128 -1.31 3.54 17.37
N LEU A 129 -2.18 4.07 16.47
CA LEU A 129 -2.11 5.46 16.01
C LEU A 129 -2.21 6.47 17.16
N GLU A 130 -3.15 6.29 18.09
CA GLU A 130 -3.37 7.21 19.19
C GLU A 130 -2.16 7.27 20.14
N GLU A 131 -1.59 6.11 20.49
CA GLU A 131 -0.39 6.04 21.32
C GLU A 131 0.80 6.74 20.65
N ARG A 132 1.02 6.49 19.35
CA ARG A 132 2.07 7.15 18.59
C ARG A 132 1.83 8.65 18.43
N GLN A 133 0.60 9.09 18.22
CA GLN A 133 0.26 10.52 18.19
C GLN A 133 0.68 11.19 19.51
N ALA A 134 0.36 10.59 20.64
CA ALA A 134 0.72 11.11 21.96
C ALA A 134 2.25 11.13 22.14
N ARG A 135 2.94 10.06 21.77
CA ARG A 135 4.39 9.90 21.92
C ARG A 135 5.18 10.90 21.07
N PHE A 136 4.82 11.06 19.79
CA PHE A 136 5.58 11.92 18.87
C PHE A 136 5.05 13.34 18.77
N GLY A 137 3.85 13.63 19.29
CA GLY A 137 3.21 14.93 19.14
C GLY A 137 2.96 15.29 17.67
N LEU A 138 2.59 14.31 16.85
CA LEU A 138 2.22 14.42 15.46
C LEU A 138 0.75 14.05 15.30
N LYS A 139 0.03 14.66 14.34
CA LYS A 139 -1.25 14.13 13.87
C LYS A 139 -0.96 12.97 12.91
N LEU A 140 -1.39 11.75 13.22
CA LEU A 140 -1.16 10.58 12.39
C LEU A 140 -2.47 10.13 11.76
N PHE A 141 -2.43 9.84 10.47
CA PHE A 141 -3.56 9.42 9.66
C PHE A 141 -3.27 8.10 8.96
N GLY A 142 -4.27 7.26 8.86
CA GLY A 142 -4.23 6.01 8.12
C GLY A 142 -5.64 5.52 7.80
N VAL A 143 -5.75 4.55 6.92
CA VAL A 143 -7.02 3.99 6.52
C VAL A 143 -7.50 2.98 7.55
N THR A 144 -8.34 3.43 8.46
CA THR A 144 -9.03 2.60 9.46
C THR A 144 -10.28 1.94 8.86
N ASN A 145 -10.94 1.09 9.65
CA ASN A 145 -12.18 0.42 9.22
C ASN A 145 -13.31 1.40 8.85
N ASP A 146 -13.34 2.60 9.45
CA ASP A 146 -14.37 3.61 9.18
C ASP A 146 -14.33 4.14 7.74
N PHE A 147 -13.18 4.03 7.08
CA PHE A 147 -12.98 4.46 5.70
C PHE A 147 -12.96 3.30 4.69
N ARG A 148 -13.17 2.06 5.13
CA ARG A 148 -13.06 0.87 4.29
C ARG A 148 -13.97 0.91 3.07
N ASP A 149 -15.17 1.47 3.17
CA ASP A 149 -16.13 1.53 2.07
C ASP A 149 -15.78 2.57 1.01
N THR A 150 -15.00 3.58 1.36
CA THR A 150 -14.60 4.67 0.46
C THR A 150 -13.17 4.55 -0.04
N TRP A 151 -12.31 3.85 0.70
CA TRP A 151 -10.94 3.58 0.31
C TRP A 151 -10.88 2.43 -0.68
N ARG A 152 -10.23 2.64 -1.83
CA ARG A 152 -10.18 1.66 -2.92
C ARG A 152 -8.78 1.16 -3.25
N SER A 153 -7.76 1.72 -2.62
CA SER A 153 -6.42 1.14 -2.66
C SER A 153 -6.41 -0.18 -1.90
N GLN A 154 -5.83 -1.23 -2.49
CA GLN A 154 -5.64 -2.54 -1.86
C GLN A 154 -6.94 -3.19 -1.31
N MET A 155 -7.98 -3.16 -2.13
CA MET A 155 -9.26 -3.85 -1.86
C MET A 155 -9.23 -5.32 -2.27
N ASP A 156 -8.30 -5.68 -3.14
CA ASP A 156 -8.01 -7.02 -3.66
C ASP A 156 -6.49 -7.19 -3.71
N HIS A 157 -5.99 -8.31 -4.21
CA HIS A 157 -4.55 -8.52 -4.40
C HIS A 157 -4.25 -8.85 -5.85
N ALA A 158 -3.55 -7.96 -6.54
CA ALA A 158 -3.18 -8.07 -7.95
C ALA A 158 -4.38 -8.36 -8.90
N ALA A 159 -5.60 -8.17 -8.43
CA ALA A 159 -6.81 -8.43 -9.17
C ALA A 159 -7.31 -7.15 -9.88
N LYS A 160 -8.55 -7.15 -10.34
CA LYS A 160 -9.11 -6.07 -11.16
C LYS A 160 -8.91 -4.68 -10.58
N ASN A 161 -9.02 -4.52 -9.26
CA ASN A 161 -8.95 -3.21 -8.61
C ASN A 161 -7.51 -2.67 -8.61
N GLU A 162 -6.55 -3.44 -8.08
CA GLU A 162 -5.14 -3.02 -8.06
C GLU A 162 -4.55 -2.90 -9.45
N THR A 163 -4.87 -3.83 -10.36
CA THR A 163 -4.45 -3.74 -11.76
C THR A 163 -4.94 -2.44 -12.39
N SER A 164 -6.20 -2.06 -12.14
CA SER A 164 -6.75 -0.79 -12.65
C SER A 164 -6.03 0.43 -12.07
N LEU A 165 -5.68 0.40 -10.77
CA LEU A 165 -4.93 1.48 -10.13
C LEU A 165 -3.53 1.62 -10.74
N VAL A 166 -2.80 0.51 -10.95
CA VAL A 166 -1.49 0.56 -11.59
C VAL A 166 -1.61 1.05 -13.05
N MET A 167 -2.63 0.59 -13.80
CA MET A 167 -2.92 1.11 -15.15
C MET A 167 -3.13 2.63 -15.19
N ALA A 168 -3.80 3.19 -14.18
CA ALA A 168 -4.03 4.64 -14.11
C ALA A 168 -2.78 5.43 -13.73
N LEU A 169 -1.93 4.86 -12.88
CA LEU A 169 -0.78 5.56 -12.31
C LEU A 169 0.53 5.32 -13.08
N LYS A 170 0.72 4.10 -13.57
CA LYS A 170 1.94 3.63 -14.27
C LYS A 170 1.58 2.59 -15.33
N PRO A 171 0.90 2.96 -16.41
CA PRO A 171 0.40 2.02 -17.42
C PRO A 171 1.51 1.17 -18.07
N ASP A 172 2.71 1.73 -18.22
CA ASP A 172 3.85 1.03 -18.82
C ASP A 172 4.37 -0.15 -18.00
N LEU A 173 3.90 -0.31 -16.74
CA LEU A 173 4.28 -1.40 -15.85
C LEU A 173 3.24 -2.54 -15.79
N VAL A 174 2.17 -2.45 -16.58
CA VAL A 174 1.11 -3.47 -16.62
C VAL A 174 1.17 -4.21 -17.96
N ASP A 175 1.32 -5.53 -17.89
CA ASP A 175 1.31 -6.38 -19.09
C ASP A 175 0.30 -7.54 -18.95
N LEU A 176 -0.96 -7.28 -19.30
CA LEU A 176 -2.02 -8.29 -19.27
C LEU A 176 -1.79 -9.46 -20.23
N SER A 177 -0.88 -9.34 -21.19
CA SER A 177 -0.56 -10.44 -22.12
C SER A 177 0.17 -11.60 -21.45
N GLN A 178 0.74 -11.38 -20.24
CA GLN A 178 1.35 -12.41 -19.41
C GLN A 178 0.30 -13.35 -18.78
N LEU A 179 -0.95 -12.92 -18.71
CA LEU A 179 -2.03 -13.75 -18.19
C LEU A 179 -2.56 -14.70 -19.27
N SER A 180 -2.94 -15.93 -18.87
CA SER A 180 -3.58 -16.88 -19.79
C SER A 180 -4.84 -16.29 -20.43
N SER A 181 -5.01 -16.48 -21.74
CA SER A 181 -6.25 -16.12 -22.43
C SER A 181 -7.43 -17.02 -22.03
N ASN A 182 -7.17 -18.24 -21.53
CA ASN A 182 -8.19 -19.10 -20.94
C ASN A 182 -8.55 -18.59 -19.54
N ARG A 183 -9.75 -18.06 -19.38
CA ARG A 183 -10.23 -17.49 -18.10
C ARG A 183 -10.43 -18.53 -16.99
N GLU A 184 -10.48 -19.81 -17.31
CA GLU A 184 -10.52 -20.90 -16.32
C GLU A 184 -9.16 -21.08 -15.63
N VAL A 185 -8.07 -20.63 -16.27
CA VAL A 185 -6.74 -20.61 -15.66
C VAL A 185 -6.59 -19.33 -14.84
N TRP A 186 -6.73 -19.47 -13.52
CA TRP A 186 -6.58 -18.34 -12.60
C TRP A 186 -5.10 -18.06 -12.32
N PRO A 187 -4.65 -16.81 -12.33
CA PRO A 187 -3.26 -16.48 -12.04
C PRO A 187 -2.90 -16.75 -10.57
N GLN A 188 -1.67 -17.24 -10.35
CA GLN A 188 -1.18 -17.61 -9.02
C GLN A 188 -1.04 -16.39 -8.10
N GLY A 189 -1.50 -16.54 -6.85
CA GLY A 189 -1.42 -15.49 -5.84
C GLY A 189 -2.31 -14.27 -6.10
N VAL A 190 -3.21 -14.31 -7.07
CA VAL A 190 -4.13 -13.21 -7.39
C VAL A 190 -5.47 -13.42 -6.69
N GLY A 191 -5.88 -12.46 -5.86
CA GLY A 191 -7.09 -12.57 -5.04
C GLY A 191 -8.10 -11.46 -5.27
N GLY A 192 -9.25 -11.75 -5.87
CA GLY A 192 -10.33 -10.78 -6.13
C GLY A 192 -11.10 -11.05 -7.42
N GLN A 193 -11.52 -10.00 -8.11
CA GLN A 193 -12.14 -10.09 -9.44
C GLN A 193 -11.06 -10.25 -10.52
N ASP A 194 -11.46 -10.82 -11.67
CA ASP A 194 -10.54 -11.13 -12.78
C ASP A 194 -9.72 -9.89 -13.20
N PRO A 195 -8.38 -9.94 -13.10
CA PRO A 195 -7.51 -8.81 -13.47
C PRO A 195 -7.60 -8.46 -14.97
N ARG A 196 -8.02 -9.40 -15.83
CA ARG A 196 -8.22 -9.18 -17.28
C ARG A 196 -9.37 -8.21 -17.59
N ASP A 197 -10.23 -7.91 -16.59
CA ASP A 197 -11.31 -6.91 -16.68
C ASP A 197 -10.89 -5.55 -16.11
N ALA A 198 -9.62 -5.35 -15.79
CA ALA A 198 -9.10 -4.07 -15.31
C ALA A 198 -9.09 -3.01 -16.41
N THR A 199 -9.27 -1.75 -16.01
CA THR A 199 -9.20 -0.61 -16.92
C THR A 199 -8.59 0.61 -16.24
N ALA A 200 -7.88 1.44 -17.01
CA ALA A 200 -7.35 2.71 -16.49
C ALA A 200 -8.45 3.65 -15.99
N ASP A 201 -9.62 3.68 -16.63
CA ASP A 201 -10.75 4.51 -16.22
C ASP A 201 -11.26 4.13 -14.81
N LEU A 202 -11.34 2.83 -14.53
CA LEU A 202 -11.67 2.35 -13.19
C LEU A 202 -10.59 2.78 -12.18
N GLY A 203 -9.32 2.67 -12.55
CA GLY A 203 -8.20 3.10 -11.72
C GLY A 203 -8.26 4.60 -11.41
N HIS A 204 -8.47 5.46 -12.39
CA HIS A 204 -8.64 6.90 -12.19
C HIS A 204 -9.81 7.22 -11.25
N LYS A 205 -10.92 6.50 -11.37
CA LYS A 205 -12.06 6.63 -10.47
C LYS A 205 -11.65 6.30 -9.03
N TRP A 206 -10.86 5.24 -8.82
CA TRP A 206 -10.42 4.83 -7.48
C TRP A 206 -9.37 5.76 -6.90
N VAL A 207 -8.44 6.28 -7.69
CA VAL A 207 -7.50 7.32 -7.25
C VAL A 207 -8.27 8.53 -6.75
N LYS A 208 -9.25 9.02 -7.52
CA LYS A 208 -10.09 10.14 -7.11
C LYS A 208 -10.85 9.88 -5.81
N ALA A 209 -11.46 8.71 -5.66
CA ALA A 209 -12.17 8.33 -4.45
C ALA A 209 -11.25 8.29 -3.22
N SER A 210 -10.02 7.77 -3.38
CA SER A 210 -9.02 7.74 -2.31
C SER A 210 -8.58 9.15 -1.90
N VAL A 211 -8.36 10.03 -2.85
CA VAL A 211 -8.00 11.43 -2.58
C VAL A 211 -9.12 12.17 -1.82
N GLU A 212 -10.38 11.98 -2.22
CA GLU A 212 -11.52 12.58 -1.48
C GLU A 212 -11.64 12.02 -0.06
N THR A 213 -11.30 10.75 0.15
CA THR A 213 -11.26 10.13 1.48
C THR A 213 -10.20 10.81 2.37
N VAL A 214 -8.97 11.00 1.86
CA VAL A 214 -7.90 11.70 2.60
C VAL A 214 -8.29 13.15 2.89
N LYS A 215 -8.91 13.83 1.93
CA LYS A 215 -9.42 15.19 2.13
C LYS A 215 -10.40 15.27 3.31
N LYS A 216 -11.35 14.35 3.37
CA LYS A 216 -12.30 14.26 4.47
C LYS A 216 -11.60 14.05 5.81
N MET A 217 -10.64 13.11 5.89
CA MET A 217 -9.86 12.88 7.11
C MET A 217 -9.16 14.15 7.59
N PHE A 218 -8.54 14.90 6.68
CA PHE A 218 -7.82 16.13 7.03
C PHE A 218 -8.77 17.23 7.48
N GLN A 219 -9.91 17.40 6.81
CA GLN A 219 -10.91 18.39 7.19
C GLN A 219 -11.49 18.12 8.58
N GLU A 220 -11.84 16.87 8.90
CA GLU A 220 -12.34 16.46 10.21
C GLU A 220 -11.31 16.69 11.32
N ALA A 221 -10.04 16.57 11.03
CA ALA A 221 -8.93 16.81 11.96
C ALA A 221 -8.43 18.26 12.00
N GLY A 222 -8.96 19.16 11.18
CA GLY A 222 -8.52 20.55 11.09
C GLY A 222 -7.06 20.72 10.59
N VAL A 223 -6.69 19.96 9.53
CA VAL A 223 -5.36 19.98 8.87
C VAL A 223 -5.42 20.67 7.51
#